data_3abf652bc99b3e7ab394eaff86b3c6d4
#
_entry.id   3abf652bc99b3e7ab394eaff86b3c6d4
#
_cell.length_a   1.000
_cell.length_b   1.000
_cell.length_c   1.000
_cell.angle_alpha   90.00
_cell.angle_beta   90.00
_cell.angle_gamma   90.00
#
_symmetry.space_group_name_H-M   'P 1'
#
loop_
_entity.id
_entity.type
_entity.pdbx_description
1 polymer ?
#
loop_
_entity_poly.entity_id
_entity_poly.type
_entity_poly.pdbx_seq_one_letter_code
_entity_poly.pdbx_strand_id
1 'polypeptide(L)'
;MFLNEKVLNNLMKQAYKADGLVIAQNEDNWVYIAGRCWEAEIKREYIPKQTLANIIALAGELPELGERFRSDKQGNQYEVEMPMSID
;
A
#
# COMPACT_ATOMS: atom_id res chain seq x y z
N MET A 1 14.42 10.98 -7.22
CA MET A 1 14.69 9.80 -6.46
C MET A 1 14.42 8.54 -7.26
N PHE A 2 15.34 7.64 -7.27
CA PHE A 2 15.15 6.40 -7.98
C PHE A 2 14.48 5.41 -7.11
N LEU A 3 13.43 4.81 -7.61
CA LEU A 3 12.78 3.73 -6.93
C LEU A 3 13.33 2.44 -7.49
N ASN A 4 14.02 1.69 -6.66
CA ASN A 4 14.52 0.39 -7.09
C ASN A 4 13.37 -0.60 -6.96
N GLU A 5 12.83 -0.98 -8.11
CA GLU A 5 11.67 -1.84 -8.18
C GLU A 5 11.87 -3.17 -7.47
N LYS A 6 13.03 -3.77 -7.65
CA LYS A 6 13.32 -5.05 -7.03
C LYS A 6 13.37 -4.95 -5.51
N VAL A 7 13.99 -3.89 -5.00
CA VAL A 7 14.05 -3.68 -3.57
C VAL A 7 12.67 -3.41 -3.00
N LEU A 8 11.89 -2.57 -3.69
CA LEU A 8 10.54 -2.27 -3.23
C LEU A 8 9.69 -3.53 -3.18
N ASN A 9 9.76 -4.36 -4.23
CA ASN A 9 8.96 -5.58 -4.26
C ASN A 9 9.33 -6.52 -3.12
N ASN A 10 10.61 -6.63 -2.80
CA ASN A 10 11.04 -7.44 -1.68
C ASN A 10 10.58 -6.87 -0.35
N LEU A 11 10.65 -5.56 -0.19
CA LEU A 11 10.19 -4.92 1.03
C LEU A 11 8.70 -5.11 1.24
N MET A 12 7.93 -5.06 0.15
CA MET A 12 6.49 -5.29 0.24
C MET A 12 6.19 -6.70 0.72
N LYS A 13 6.90 -7.69 0.19
CA LYS A 13 6.68 -9.06 0.60
C LYS A 13 7.06 -9.28 2.06
N GLN A 14 8.16 -8.68 2.50
CA GLN A 14 8.59 -8.80 3.87
C GLN A 14 7.60 -8.15 4.83
N ALA A 15 7.10 -6.97 4.47
CA ALA A 15 6.12 -6.29 5.30
C ALA A 15 4.84 -7.10 5.42
N TYR A 16 4.38 -7.64 4.29
CA TYR A 16 3.17 -8.45 4.27
C TYR A 16 3.28 -9.64 5.23
N LYS A 17 4.44 -10.28 5.27
CA LYS A 17 4.65 -11.45 6.11
C LYS A 17 4.87 -11.11 7.57
N ALA A 18 5.32 -9.90 7.85
CA ALA A 18 5.63 -9.51 9.22
C ALA A 18 4.49 -8.75 9.86
N ASP A 19 4.53 -7.43 9.78
CA ASP A 19 3.56 -6.58 10.48
C ASP A 19 2.40 -6.11 9.63
N GLY A 20 2.41 -6.49 8.36
CA GLY A 20 1.40 -6.02 7.43
C GLY A 20 1.93 -4.94 6.52
N LEU A 21 1.38 -4.90 5.33
CA LEU A 21 1.76 -3.92 4.32
C LEU A 21 0.65 -2.89 4.22
N VAL A 22 0.99 -1.63 4.42
CA VAL A 22 0.01 -0.55 4.35
C VAL A 22 0.00 0.00 2.94
N ILE A 23 -1.18 0.12 2.37
CA ILE A 23 -1.34 0.68 1.02
C ILE A 23 -2.47 1.69 1.07
N ALA A 24 -2.24 2.86 0.51
CA ALA A 24 -3.23 3.91 0.47
C ALA A 24 -3.16 4.62 -0.87
N GLN A 25 -4.25 5.22 -1.27
CA GLN A 25 -4.27 6.04 -2.48
C GLN A 25 -4.97 7.34 -2.16
N ASN A 26 -4.26 8.45 -2.32
CA ASN A 26 -4.86 9.73 -2.02
C ASN A 26 -5.61 10.29 -3.23
N GLU A 27 -6.25 11.43 -3.04
CA GLU A 27 -7.10 11.99 -4.09
C GLU A 27 -6.34 12.53 -5.28
N ASP A 28 -5.04 12.70 -5.14
CA ASP A 28 -4.21 13.18 -6.24
C ASP A 28 -3.57 12.05 -7.03
N ASN A 29 -4.07 10.84 -6.85
CA ASN A 29 -3.58 9.64 -7.54
C ASN A 29 -2.16 9.24 -7.14
N TRP A 30 -1.77 9.55 -5.91
CA TRP A 30 -0.53 9.04 -5.37
C TRP A 30 -0.83 7.78 -4.57
N VAL A 31 -0.07 6.74 -4.82
CA VAL A 31 -0.19 5.50 -4.08
C VAL A 31 0.92 5.47 -3.04
N TYR A 32 0.53 5.30 -1.80
CA TYR A 32 1.42 5.26 -0.67
C TYR A 32 1.56 3.80 -0.23
N ILE A 33 2.78 3.35 -0.10
CA ILE A 33 3.06 1.97 0.29
C ILE A 33 4.05 2.03 1.45
N ALA A 34 3.74 1.36 2.52
CA ALA A 34 4.59 1.44 3.71
C ALA A 34 4.70 0.13 4.43
N GLY A 35 5.86 -0.12 4.99
CA GLY A 35 6.08 -1.18 5.93
C GLY A 35 6.36 -0.59 7.29
N ARG A 36 7.03 -1.35 8.14
CA ARG A 36 7.27 -0.92 9.49
C ARG A 36 8.23 0.26 9.60
N CYS A 37 9.30 0.21 8.82
CA CYS A 37 10.35 1.21 8.91
C CYS A 37 10.63 1.93 7.62
N TRP A 38 9.74 1.84 6.65
CA TRP A 38 9.97 2.45 5.35
C TRP A 38 8.64 2.82 4.73
N GLU A 39 8.71 3.74 3.78
CA GLU A 39 7.52 4.14 3.02
C GLU A 39 7.93 4.62 1.65
N ALA A 40 7.02 4.58 0.72
CA ALA A 40 7.24 5.03 -0.64
C ALA A 40 5.94 5.60 -1.17
N GLU A 41 6.07 6.62 -2.03
CA GLU A 41 4.92 7.19 -2.71
C GLU A 41 5.20 7.21 -4.19
N ILE A 42 4.26 6.72 -4.99
CA ILE A 42 4.41 6.65 -6.42
C ILE A 42 3.12 7.11 -7.05
N LYS A 43 3.22 7.97 -8.05
CA LYS A 43 2.04 8.35 -8.77
C LYS A 43 1.47 7.12 -9.44
N ARG A 44 0.15 6.93 -9.37
CA ARG A 44 -0.47 5.71 -9.83
C ARG A 44 -0.10 5.35 -11.27
N GLU A 45 -0.03 6.34 -12.13
CA GLU A 45 0.27 6.09 -13.53
C GLU A 45 1.72 5.69 -13.77
N TYR A 46 2.59 5.87 -12.79
CA TYR A 46 4.00 5.51 -12.91
C TYR A 46 4.37 4.26 -12.15
N ILE A 47 3.41 3.54 -11.59
CA ILE A 47 3.72 2.30 -10.89
C ILE A 47 4.15 1.26 -11.91
N PRO A 48 5.34 0.66 -11.74
CA PRO A 48 5.77 -0.40 -12.66
C PRO A 48 4.79 -1.55 -12.65
N LYS A 49 4.62 -2.20 -13.78
CA LYS A 49 3.67 -3.28 -13.91
C LYS A 49 3.93 -4.41 -12.92
N GLN A 50 5.19 -4.74 -12.71
CA GLN A 50 5.55 -5.82 -11.79
C GLN A 50 5.19 -5.44 -10.35
N THR A 51 5.41 -4.19 -9.99
CA THR A 51 5.06 -3.72 -8.65
C THR A 51 3.55 -3.76 -8.46
N LEU A 52 2.81 -3.32 -9.46
CA LEU A 52 1.35 -3.37 -9.41
C LEU A 52 0.87 -4.80 -9.28
N ALA A 53 1.46 -5.71 -10.05
CA ALA A 53 1.09 -7.13 -9.98
C ALA A 53 1.37 -7.69 -8.58
N ASN A 54 2.46 -7.29 -7.97
CA ASN A 54 2.79 -7.76 -6.62
C ASN A 54 1.79 -7.22 -5.58
N ILE A 55 1.37 -5.98 -5.73
CA ILE A 55 0.36 -5.42 -4.83
C ILE A 55 -0.93 -6.22 -4.94
N ILE A 56 -1.36 -6.49 -6.17
CA ILE A 56 -2.58 -7.27 -6.40
C ILE A 56 -2.41 -8.69 -5.86
N ALA A 57 -1.23 -9.28 -6.06
CA ALA A 57 -0.99 -10.64 -5.59
C ALA A 57 -1.02 -10.73 -4.07
N LEU A 58 -0.52 -9.72 -3.38
CA LEU A 58 -0.48 -9.74 -1.92
C LEU A 58 -1.80 -9.28 -1.32
N ALA A 59 -2.32 -8.17 -1.78
CA ALA A 59 -3.49 -7.53 -1.18
C ALA A 59 -4.80 -7.84 -1.87
N GLY A 60 -4.72 -8.30 -3.11
CA GLY A 60 -5.92 -8.62 -3.87
C GLY A 60 -6.51 -7.45 -4.63
N GLU A 61 -6.18 -6.24 -4.25
CA GLU A 61 -6.74 -5.06 -4.87
C GLU A 61 -5.90 -3.84 -4.55
N LEU A 62 -6.14 -2.77 -5.29
CA LEU A 62 -5.59 -1.47 -4.94
C LEU A 62 -6.64 -0.71 -4.17
N PRO A 63 -6.23 0.18 -3.26
CA PRO A 63 -7.22 1.01 -2.58
C PRO A 63 -7.85 1.99 -3.55
N GLU A 64 -9.10 2.35 -3.27
CA GLU A 64 -9.76 3.39 -4.04
C GLU A 64 -9.25 4.74 -3.58
N LEU A 65 -9.63 5.77 -4.32
CA LEU A 65 -9.21 7.12 -3.96
C LEU A 65 -9.66 7.44 -2.54
N GLY A 66 -8.71 7.85 -1.73
CA GLY A 66 -8.98 8.16 -0.34
C GLY A 66 -9.04 6.97 0.58
N GLU A 67 -8.78 5.79 0.08
CA GLU A 67 -8.87 4.57 0.87
C GLU A 67 -7.50 4.12 1.33
N ARG A 68 -7.46 3.46 2.46
CA ARG A 68 -6.23 2.97 3.05
C ARG A 68 -6.51 1.65 3.75
N PHE A 69 -5.62 0.68 3.60
CA PHE A 69 -5.76 -0.56 4.32
C PHE A 69 -4.40 -1.17 4.61
N ARG A 70 -4.40 -2.08 5.58
CA ARG A 70 -3.23 -2.89 5.90
C ARG A 70 -3.51 -4.31 5.44
N SER A 71 -2.58 -4.88 4.72
CA SER A 71 -2.74 -6.22 4.18
C SER A 71 -1.73 -7.17 4.82
N ASP A 72 -2.21 -8.32 5.28
CA ASP A 72 -1.33 -9.35 5.82
C ASP A 72 -1.98 -10.70 5.56
N LYS A 73 -1.43 -11.76 6.17
CA LYS A 73 -1.91 -13.11 5.92
C LYS A 73 -3.36 -13.31 6.32
N GLN A 74 -3.87 -12.46 7.18
CA GLN A 74 -5.26 -12.58 7.63
C GLN A 74 -6.23 -11.78 6.79
N GLY A 75 -5.72 -11.07 5.79
CA GLY A 75 -6.57 -10.30 4.89
C GLY A 75 -6.31 -8.83 5.02
N ASN A 76 -7.19 -8.05 4.43
CA ASN A 76 -7.06 -6.60 4.40
C ASN A 76 -7.87 -5.98 5.52
N GLN A 77 -7.24 -5.09 6.27
CA GLN A 77 -7.93 -4.35 7.32
C GLN A 77 -8.00 -2.90 6.90
N TYR A 78 -9.20 -2.45 6.59
CA TYR A 78 -9.39 -1.09 6.10
C TYR A 78 -9.43 -0.13 7.28
N GLU A 79 -8.70 0.95 7.14
CA GLU A 79 -8.70 1.99 8.15
C GLU A 79 -9.72 3.01 7.75
N VAL A 80 -10.78 3.06 8.49
CA VAL A 80 -11.81 4.04 8.27
C VAL A 80 -11.45 5.23 9.11
N GLU A 81 -11.21 6.35 8.44
CA GLU A 81 -10.97 7.50 9.17
C GLU A 81 -12.27 7.97 9.64
N MET A 82 -12.63 7.65 10.81
CA MET A 82 -13.87 8.07 11.37
C MET A 82 -13.78 9.49 11.67
N PRO A 83 -14.60 10.25 11.09
CA PRO A 83 -14.67 11.59 11.51
C PRO A 83 -15.09 11.51 12.92
N MET A 84 -14.69 11.87 13.62
CA MET A 84 -14.92 11.73 14.80
C MET A 84 -15.90 12.21 15.32
N SER A 85 -16.58 12.24 15.27
CA SER A 85 -17.51 12.63 15.77
C SER A 85 -17.95 12.45 16.72
N ILE A 86 -18.05 12.41 16.93
CA ILE A 86 -18.50 12.19 17.62
C ILE A 86 -18.87 12.52 18.51
N ASP A 87 -19.11 12.65 18.77
CA ASP A 87 -19.56 12.80 19.61
C ASP A 87 -19.75 13.03 19.97
#